data_449e28e3e1797090bf9c110f60fc1e05
#
_entry.id   449e28e3e1797090bf9c110f60fc1e05
#
_cell.length_a   1.000
_cell.length_b   1.000
_cell.length_c   1.000
_cell.angle_alpha   90.00
_cell.angle_beta   90.00
_cell.angle_gamma   90.00
#
_symmetry.space_group_name_H-M   'P 1'
#
loop_
_entity.id
_entity.type
_entity.pdbx_description
1 polymer ?
#
loop_
_entity_poly.entity_id
_entity_poly.type
_entity_poly.pdbx_seq_one_letter_code
_entity_poly.pdbx_strand_id
1 'polypeptide(L)'
;MVELAEKRSVAAWKIKNLKDYDGRLERAAHRFDEISRERPEPALVIYASALKKSGRSEDEVRGMVRKFYETFEDEEEPLTITRASAIMSVEGDGWFFGDESLRVLTGRLLGQFQHRVAQYNYVDESEVLRRWADGYDTRLFVRRRIHETEPVVGVVGGLDLKLFQYLRVAAGGNTLVPTENVSRALGALGYEGDEYETLAHAEGLALYLDLPAPIVGEMLEDLGREGFTDFPEPPSEPGENGGEGVAVEGDSVEGEEKA
;
A
#
# COMPACT_ATOMS: atom_id res chain seq x y z
N MET A 1 20.23 3.35 -11.78
CA MET A 1 19.19 2.30 -12.01
C MET A 1 19.66 0.93 -11.52
N VAL A 2 20.87 0.50 -11.78
CA VAL A 2 21.44 -0.78 -11.30
C VAL A 2 21.43 -0.82 -9.77
N GLU A 3 21.98 0.18 -9.11
CA GLU A 3 22.05 0.28 -7.64
C GLU A 3 20.68 0.17 -6.94
N LEU A 4 19.62 0.78 -7.48
CA LEU A 4 18.27 0.66 -6.90
C LEU A 4 17.69 -0.74 -7.08
N ALA A 5 18.00 -1.42 -8.19
CA ALA A 5 17.56 -2.80 -8.43
C ALA A 5 18.26 -3.77 -7.47
N GLU A 6 19.56 -3.63 -7.26
CA GLU A 6 20.34 -4.40 -6.28
C GLU A 6 19.80 -4.17 -4.86
N LYS A 7 19.58 -2.92 -4.47
CA LYS A 7 19.03 -2.58 -3.16
C LYS A 7 17.67 -3.23 -2.92
N ARG A 8 16.76 -3.25 -3.93
CA ARG A 8 15.46 -3.92 -3.86
C ARG A 8 15.61 -5.45 -3.75
N SER A 9 16.54 -6.03 -4.50
CA SER A 9 16.83 -7.47 -4.42
C SER A 9 17.31 -7.86 -3.02
N VAL A 10 18.23 -7.10 -2.45
CA VAL A 10 18.72 -7.32 -1.09
C VAL A 10 17.61 -7.16 -0.06
N ALA A 11 16.80 -6.12 -0.15
CA ALA A 11 15.69 -5.91 0.76
C ALA A 11 14.64 -7.03 0.68
N ALA A 12 14.30 -7.48 -0.52
CA ALA A 12 13.40 -8.61 -0.73
C ALA A 12 13.98 -9.90 -0.14
N TRP A 13 15.29 -10.13 -0.32
CA TRP A 13 15.97 -11.27 0.28
C TRP A 13 15.91 -11.20 1.82
N LYS A 14 16.20 -10.04 2.42
CA LYS A 14 16.12 -9.81 3.87
C LYS A 14 14.74 -10.14 4.42
N ILE A 15 13.69 -9.70 3.76
CA ILE A 15 12.30 -9.98 4.16
C ILE A 15 11.98 -11.47 4.03
N LYS A 16 12.27 -12.09 2.89
CA LYS A 16 12.00 -13.53 2.65
C LYS A 16 12.74 -14.46 3.61
N ASN A 17 13.85 -14.01 4.18
CA ASN A 17 14.67 -14.79 5.12
C ASN A 17 14.41 -14.43 6.60
N LEU A 18 13.35 -13.68 6.90
CA LEU A 18 12.88 -13.54 8.27
C LEU A 18 12.44 -14.90 8.82
N LYS A 19 12.78 -15.19 10.07
CA LYS A 19 12.43 -16.48 10.71
C LYS A 19 10.93 -16.75 10.77
N ASP A 20 10.13 -15.68 10.81
CA ASP A 20 8.67 -15.70 10.89
C ASP A 20 7.97 -15.19 9.61
N TYR A 21 8.67 -15.23 8.47
CA TYR A 21 8.17 -14.70 7.19
C TYR A 21 6.79 -15.25 6.82
N ASP A 22 6.61 -16.56 6.83
CA ASP A 22 5.34 -17.19 6.43
C ASP A 22 4.19 -16.77 7.35
N GLY A 23 4.45 -16.70 8.66
CA GLY A 23 3.45 -16.22 9.63
C GLY A 23 3.09 -14.74 9.45
N ARG A 24 4.05 -13.89 9.06
CA ARG A 24 3.77 -12.47 8.73
C ARG A 24 2.96 -12.37 7.45
N LEU A 25 3.32 -13.13 6.43
CA LEU A 25 2.60 -13.16 5.16
C LEU A 25 1.15 -13.62 5.36
N GLU A 26 0.93 -14.68 6.11
CA GLU A 26 -0.42 -15.18 6.41
C GLU A 26 -1.26 -14.15 7.17
N ARG A 27 -0.70 -13.50 8.20
CA ARG A 27 -1.40 -12.43 8.93
C ARG A 27 -1.72 -11.22 8.05
N ALA A 28 -0.80 -10.81 7.20
CA ALA A 28 -1.01 -9.68 6.28
C ALA A 28 -2.11 -9.98 5.26
N ALA A 29 -2.08 -11.17 4.65
CA ALA A 29 -3.11 -11.63 3.73
C ALA A 29 -4.48 -11.72 4.39
N HIS A 30 -4.53 -12.29 5.61
CA HIS A 30 -5.78 -12.42 6.36
C HIS A 30 -6.40 -11.05 6.68
N ARG A 31 -5.60 -10.08 7.14
CA ARG A 31 -6.10 -8.72 7.41
C ARG A 31 -6.62 -8.03 6.16
N PHE A 32 -5.92 -8.15 5.06
CA PHE A 32 -6.37 -7.57 3.79
C PHE A 32 -7.70 -8.18 3.34
N ASP A 33 -7.85 -9.49 3.46
CA ASP A 33 -9.09 -10.21 3.16
C ASP A 33 -10.25 -9.81 4.10
N GLU A 34 -9.99 -9.64 5.40
CA GLU A 34 -11.01 -9.20 6.37
C GLU A 34 -11.52 -7.80 6.01
N ILE A 35 -10.62 -6.84 5.76
CA ILE A 35 -10.97 -5.47 5.35
C ILE A 35 -11.85 -5.49 4.11
N SER A 36 -11.52 -6.31 3.12
CA SER A 36 -12.29 -6.43 1.88
C SER A 36 -13.68 -7.00 2.10
N ARG A 37 -13.81 -8.01 2.99
CA ARG A 37 -15.12 -8.64 3.31
C ARG A 37 -16.03 -7.75 4.14
N GLU A 38 -15.49 -6.92 5.01
CA GLU A 38 -16.25 -6.01 5.88
C GLU A 38 -16.81 -4.79 5.14
N ARG A 39 -16.37 -4.55 3.91
CA ARG A 39 -16.76 -3.40 3.08
C ARG A 39 -17.26 -3.85 1.72
N PRO A 40 -18.35 -4.66 1.68
CA PRO A 40 -18.84 -5.22 0.42
C PRO A 40 -19.36 -4.15 -0.54
N GLU A 41 -19.85 -3.03 0.01
CA GLU A 41 -20.49 -1.97 -0.76
C GLU A 41 -19.53 -0.81 -1.05
N PRO A 42 -19.46 -0.31 -2.30
CA PRO A 42 -18.57 0.79 -2.67
C PRO A 42 -18.73 2.06 -1.82
N ALA A 43 -19.96 2.36 -1.39
CA ALA A 43 -20.24 3.48 -0.51
C ALA A 43 -19.54 3.34 0.85
N LEU A 44 -19.45 2.11 1.39
CA LEU A 44 -18.76 1.82 2.66
C LEU A 44 -17.25 1.95 2.52
N VAL A 45 -16.69 1.61 1.36
CA VAL A 45 -15.27 1.82 1.05
C VAL A 45 -14.92 3.30 1.11
N ILE A 46 -15.73 4.15 0.49
CA ILE A 46 -15.54 5.60 0.48
C ILE A 46 -15.68 6.18 1.90
N TYR A 47 -16.70 5.75 2.63
CA TYR A 47 -16.95 6.20 3.99
C TYR A 47 -15.83 5.78 4.95
N ALA A 48 -15.41 4.52 4.91
CA ALA A 48 -14.29 4.03 5.73
C ALA A 48 -13.00 4.80 5.48
N SER A 49 -12.70 5.10 4.20
CA SER A 49 -11.50 5.86 3.83
C SER A 49 -11.54 7.28 4.39
N ALA A 50 -12.70 7.95 4.34
CA ALA A 50 -12.86 9.26 4.95
C ALA A 50 -12.70 9.21 6.48
N LEU A 51 -13.20 8.17 7.15
CA LEU A 51 -13.01 7.95 8.60
C LEU A 51 -11.53 7.79 8.95
N LYS A 52 -10.75 7.09 8.13
CA LYS A 52 -9.29 6.96 8.33
C LYS A 52 -8.57 8.29 8.33
N LYS A 53 -8.99 9.24 7.52
CA LYS A 53 -8.44 10.60 7.49
C LYS A 53 -8.55 11.32 8.83
N SER A 54 -9.55 10.99 9.65
CA SER A 54 -9.74 11.59 10.98
C SER A 54 -8.83 11.00 12.07
N GLY A 55 -7.91 10.09 11.72
CA GLY A 55 -6.96 9.47 12.66
C GLY A 55 -7.58 8.40 13.57
N ARG A 56 -8.78 7.90 13.26
CA ARG A 56 -9.43 6.84 14.01
C ARG A 56 -8.69 5.51 13.85
N SER A 57 -8.71 4.71 14.91
CA SER A 57 -8.21 3.33 14.88
C SER A 57 -9.05 2.46 13.92
N GLU A 58 -8.53 1.32 13.51
CA GLU A 58 -9.26 0.39 12.64
C GLU A 58 -10.56 -0.09 13.29
N ASP A 59 -10.53 -0.39 14.59
CA ASP A 59 -11.70 -0.86 15.32
C ASP A 59 -12.81 0.21 15.40
N GLU A 60 -12.44 1.49 15.58
CA GLU A 60 -13.40 2.60 15.54
C GLU A 60 -14.00 2.76 14.14
N VAL A 61 -13.17 2.71 13.09
CA VAL A 61 -13.64 2.76 11.70
C VAL A 61 -14.61 1.62 11.41
N ARG A 62 -14.24 0.39 11.78
CA ARG A 62 -15.06 -0.82 11.63
C ARG A 62 -16.40 -0.69 12.34
N GLY A 63 -16.40 -0.22 13.59
CA GLY A 63 -17.61 0.02 14.37
C GLY A 63 -18.53 1.06 13.73
N MET A 64 -17.98 2.16 13.22
CA MET A 64 -18.75 3.22 12.56
C MET A 64 -19.31 2.78 11.20
N VAL A 65 -18.53 2.06 10.40
CA VAL A 65 -18.97 1.51 9.10
C VAL A 65 -20.11 0.52 9.31
N ARG A 66 -19.98 -0.39 10.27
CA ARG A 66 -21.02 -1.35 10.61
C ARG A 66 -22.31 -0.64 11.04
N LYS A 67 -22.21 0.34 11.94
CA LYS A 67 -23.37 1.11 12.41
C LYS A 67 -24.04 1.87 11.27
N PHE A 68 -23.27 2.44 10.34
CA PHE A 68 -23.82 3.11 9.17
C PHE A 68 -24.56 2.12 8.28
N TYR A 69 -23.95 0.97 8.00
CA TYR A 69 -24.56 -0.08 7.20
C TYR A 69 -25.88 -0.56 7.85
N GLU A 70 -25.85 -1.01 9.10
CA GLU A 70 -27.04 -1.50 9.84
C GLU A 70 -28.19 -0.48 9.93
N THR A 71 -27.87 0.82 9.88
CA THR A 71 -28.89 1.87 9.94
C THR A 71 -29.57 2.13 8.60
N PHE A 72 -28.83 1.95 7.51
CA PHE A 72 -29.31 2.30 6.17
C PHE A 72 -29.41 1.09 5.23
N GLU A 73 -29.08 -0.11 5.70
CA GLU A 73 -29.33 -1.34 4.96
C GLU A 73 -30.83 -1.52 4.74
N ASP A 74 -31.20 -1.83 3.52
CA ASP A 74 -32.56 -2.13 3.11
C ASP A 74 -32.49 -3.20 2.02
N GLU A 75 -33.25 -4.28 2.18
CA GLU A 75 -33.25 -5.39 1.21
C GLU A 75 -33.80 -4.96 -0.16
N GLU A 76 -34.70 -3.95 -0.19
CA GLU A 76 -35.29 -3.44 -1.43
C GLU A 76 -34.44 -2.32 -2.07
N GLU A 77 -33.66 -1.59 -1.26
CA GLU A 77 -32.82 -0.47 -1.69
C GLU A 77 -31.36 -0.62 -1.23
N PRO A 78 -30.46 -1.27 -2.00
CA PRO A 78 -29.08 -1.44 -1.63
C PRO A 78 -28.38 -0.10 -1.39
N LEU A 79 -27.38 -0.10 -0.51
CA LEU A 79 -26.60 1.09 -0.15
C LEU A 79 -25.61 1.48 -1.26
N THR A 80 -26.15 1.97 -2.37
CA THR A 80 -25.36 2.45 -3.51
C THR A 80 -24.63 3.75 -3.17
N ILE A 81 -23.64 4.13 -3.98
CA ILE A 81 -22.95 5.44 -3.90
C ILE A 81 -23.97 6.58 -4.02
N THR A 82 -24.94 6.43 -4.91
CA THR A 82 -26.01 7.43 -5.11
C THR A 82 -26.87 7.59 -3.86
N ARG A 83 -27.33 6.50 -3.27
CA ARG A 83 -28.13 6.51 -2.03
C ARG A 83 -27.33 7.06 -0.86
N ALA A 84 -26.09 6.59 -0.68
CA ALA A 84 -25.22 7.12 0.37
C ALA A 84 -24.95 8.62 0.22
N SER A 85 -24.77 9.11 -1.01
CA SER A 85 -24.59 10.54 -1.29
C SER A 85 -25.84 11.34 -0.90
N ALA A 86 -27.03 10.82 -1.14
CA ALA A 86 -28.29 11.45 -0.72
C ALA A 86 -28.40 11.49 0.81
N ILE A 87 -28.09 10.39 1.51
CA ILE A 87 -28.06 10.34 2.99
C ILE A 87 -27.13 11.39 3.55
N MET A 88 -25.92 11.52 3.00
CA MET A 88 -24.92 12.51 3.46
C MET A 88 -25.34 13.97 3.21
N SER A 89 -26.29 14.20 2.30
CA SER A 89 -26.77 15.54 1.97
C SER A 89 -27.87 16.03 2.91
N VAL A 90 -28.47 15.14 3.71
CA VAL A 90 -29.51 15.52 4.66
C VAL A 90 -28.90 16.16 5.90
N GLU A 91 -29.32 17.37 6.24
CA GLU A 91 -28.92 18.05 7.47
C GLU A 91 -29.43 17.28 8.70
N GLY A 92 -28.58 17.07 9.71
CA GLY A 92 -28.97 16.51 11.00
C GLY A 92 -28.36 15.15 11.35
N ASP A 93 -27.75 14.44 10.40
CA ASP A 93 -27.13 13.13 10.65
C ASP A 93 -25.66 13.20 11.10
N GLY A 94 -25.22 14.38 11.57
CA GLY A 94 -23.86 14.61 12.08
C GLY A 94 -23.42 13.68 13.21
N TRP A 95 -24.34 13.01 13.90
CA TRP A 95 -24.03 12.04 14.94
C TRP A 95 -23.32 10.76 14.45
N PHE A 96 -23.47 10.40 13.16
CA PHE A 96 -22.71 9.31 12.55
C PHE A 96 -21.23 9.62 12.43
N PHE A 97 -20.93 10.88 12.22
CA PHE A 97 -19.58 11.31 11.88
C PHE A 97 -18.85 11.89 13.07
N GLY A 98 -19.58 12.37 14.08
CA GLY A 98 -18.98 13.07 15.21
C GLY A 98 -18.23 14.36 14.84
N ASP A 99 -18.11 14.64 13.52
CA ASP A 99 -17.36 15.74 12.93
C ASP A 99 -18.02 16.15 11.59
N GLU A 100 -18.50 17.38 11.51
CA GLU A 100 -19.13 17.94 10.32
C GLU A 100 -18.17 18.02 9.12
N SER A 101 -16.88 18.25 9.37
CA SER A 101 -15.89 18.29 8.29
C SER A 101 -15.73 16.93 7.62
N LEU A 102 -15.84 15.85 8.39
CA LEU A 102 -15.79 14.49 7.90
C LEU A 102 -17.05 14.15 7.08
N ARG A 103 -18.22 14.59 7.53
CA ARG A 103 -19.48 14.45 6.76
C ARG A 103 -19.36 15.14 5.39
N VAL A 104 -18.87 16.38 5.39
CA VAL A 104 -18.66 17.14 4.16
C VAL A 104 -17.64 16.47 3.25
N LEU A 105 -16.54 15.95 3.78
CA LEU A 105 -15.54 15.23 3.01
C LEU A 105 -16.12 13.97 2.38
N THR A 106 -16.81 13.15 3.17
CA THR A 106 -17.46 11.91 2.69
C THR A 106 -18.48 12.21 1.61
N GLY A 107 -19.36 13.19 1.83
CA GLY A 107 -20.37 13.60 0.84
C GLY A 107 -19.75 14.09 -0.47
N ARG A 108 -18.66 14.85 -0.40
CA ARG A 108 -17.93 15.28 -1.61
C ARG A 108 -17.30 14.10 -2.37
N LEU A 109 -16.68 13.16 -1.66
CA LEU A 109 -16.11 11.96 -2.29
C LEU A 109 -17.22 11.11 -2.94
N LEU A 110 -18.31 10.84 -2.24
CA LEU A 110 -19.47 10.12 -2.79
C LEU A 110 -20.02 10.82 -4.03
N GLY A 111 -20.19 12.14 -3.99
CA GLY A 111 -20.69 12.91 -5.13
C GLY A 111 -19.80 12.83 -6.36
N GLN A 112 -18.48 12.83 -6.19
CA GLN A 112 -17.53 12.66 -7.29
C GLN A 112 -17.61 11.25 -7.90
N PHE A 113 -17.68 10.21 -7.07
CA PHE A 113 -17.84 8.83 -7.56
C PHE A 113 -19.23 8.60 -8.17
N GLN A 114 -20.30 9.21 -7.63
CA GLN A 114 -21.62 9.19 -8.24
C GLN A 114 -21.59 9.74 -9.67
N HIS A 115 -20.92 10.88 -9.88
CA HIS A 115 -20.73 11.44 -11.21
C HIS A 115 -19.94 10.48 -12.12
N ARG A 116 -18.92 9.84 -11.60
CA ARG A 116 -18.12 8.84 -12.33
C ARG A 116 -18.93 7.61 -12.69
N VAL A 117 -19.73 7.06 -11.78
CA VAL A 117 -20.62 5.92 -12.00
C VAL A 117 -21.64 6.24 -13.09
N ALA A 118 -22.23 7.43 -13.06
CA ALA A 118 -23.21 7.87 -14.06
C ALA A 118 -22.65 7.89 -15.51
N GLN A 119 -21.32 8.00 -15.68
CA GLN A 119 -20.68 7.91 -16.99
C GLN A 119 -20.59 6.47 -17.52
N TYR A 120 -20.76 5.46 -16.65
CA TYR A 120 -20.59 4.04 -16.95
C TYR A 120 -21.89 3.24 -16.70
N ASN A 121 -23.00 3.66 -17.29
CA ASN A 121 -24.37 3.16 -17.08
C ASN A 121 -24.60 1.64 -17.14
N TYR A 122 -23.58 0.84 -17.47
CA TYR A 122 -23.67 -0.62 -17.64
C TYR A 122 -22.72 -1.41 -16.73
N VAL A 123 -22.01 -0.73 -15.84
CA VAL A 123 -20.98 -1.37 -15.01
C VAL A 123 -21.39 -1.21 -13.55
N ASP A 124 -21.25 -2.28 -12.79
CA ASP A 124 -21.42 -2.27 -11.35
C ASP A 124 -20.53 -1.20 -10.68
N GLU A 125 -21.05 -0.54 -9.65
CA GLU A 125 -20.34 0.52 -8.91
C GLU A 125 -19.00 0.04 -8.36
N SER A 126 -18.92 -1.21 -7.86
CA SER A 126 -17.69 -1.83 -7.37
C SER A 126 -16.64 -1.93 -8.47
N GLU A 127 -17.04 -2.33 -9.67
CA GLU A 127 -16.15 -2.41 -10.83
C GLU A 127 -15.68 -1.03 -11.30
N VAL A 128 -16.54 -0.01 -11.23
CA VAL A 128 -16.14 1.38 -11.53
C VAL A 128 -15.07 1.85 -10.54
N LEU A 129 -15.26 1.57 -9.26
CA LEU A 129 -14.29 1.92 -8.21
C LEU A 129 -12.97 1.18 -8.42
N ARG A 130 -13.01 -0.13 -8.68
CA ARG A 130 -11.83 -0.96 -8.91
C ARG A 130 -11.04 -0.47 -10.13
N ARG A 131 -11.70 -0.21 -11.26
CA ARG A 131 -11.03 0.34 -12.46
C ARG A 131 -10.41 1.70 -12.22
N TRP A 132 -11.08 2.54 -11.43
CA TRP A 132 -10.50 3.81 -11.03
C TRP A 132 -9.24 3.59 -10.18
N ALA A 133 -9.29 2.71 -9.20
CA ALA A 133 -8.18 2.43 -8.29
C ALA A 133 -6.94 1.86 -9.01
N ASP A 134 -7.13 1.01 -10.02
CA ASP A 134 -6.06 0.42 -10.82
C ASP A 134 -5.51 1.35 -11.93
N GLY A 135 -6.21 2.45 -12.21
CA GLY A 135 -5.92 3.30 -13.36
C GLY A 135 -4.62 4.12 -13.29
N TYR A 136 -3.81 3.99 -12.21
CA TYR A 136 -2.70 4.89 -11.95
C TYR A 136 -1.37 4.16 -11.74
N ASP A 137 -0.36 4.57 -12.51
CA ASP A 137 1.04 4.14 -12.34
C ASP A 137 1.69 4.98 -11.23
N THR A 138 2.22 4.33 -10.21
CA THR A 138 2.92 4.97 -9.08
C THR A 138 4.05 5.89 -9.49
N ARG A 139 4.75 5.60 -10.57
CA ARG A 139 5.81 6.48 -11.10
C ARG A 139 5.30 7.88 -11.46
N LEU A 140 4.02 7.99 -11.81
CA LEU A 140 3.39 9.28 -12.08
C LEU A 140 3.07 10.04 -10.79
N PHE A 141 2.74 9.33 -9.70
CA PHE A 141 2.51 9.96 -8.39
C PHE A 141 3.75 10.65 -7.87
N VAL A 142 4.88 9.93 -7.87
CA VAL A 142 6.16 10.47 -7.40
C VAL A 142 6.59 11.71 -8.18
N ARG A 143 6.38 11.71 -9.49
CA ARG A 143 6.85 12.79 -10.38
C ARG A 143 5.92 13.98 -10.46
N ARG A 144 4.60 13.81 -10.31
CA ARG A 144 3.58 14.82 -10.67
C ARG A 144 2.55 15.11 -9.60
N ARG A 145 2.64 14.48 -8.43
CA ARG A 145 1.62 14.60 -7.37
C ARG A 145 0.20 14.44 -7.93
N ILE A 146 -0.02 13.35 -8.66
CA ILE A 146 -1.24 13.12 -9.43
C ILE A 146 -2.50 13.18 -8.57
N HIS A 147 -2.44 12.79 -7.29
CA HIS A 147 -3.59 12.88 -6.39
C HIS A 147 -4.17 14.30 -6.28
N GLU A 148 -3.37 15.37 -6.49
CA GLU A 148 -3.83 16.75 -6.48
C GLU A 148 -4.57 17.15 -7.77
N THR A 149 -4.32 16.45 -8.85
CA THR A 149 -4.85 16.74 -10.20
C THR A 149 -5.73 15.63 -10.76
N GLU A 150 -5.98 14.59 -9.97
CA GLU A 150 -6.78 13.46 -10.37
C GLU A 150 -8.24 13.88 -10.62
N PRO A 151 -8.82 13.52 -11.79
CA PRO A 151 -10.09 14.12 -12.22
C PRO A 151 -11.31 13.80 -11.35
N VAL A 152 -11.30 12.67 -10.62
CA VAL A 152 -12.43 12.24 -9.80
C VAL A 152 -12.35 12.84 -8.40
N VAL A 153 -11.27 12.57 -7.68
CA VAL A 153 -11.17 12.94 -6.25
C VAL A 153 -10.17 14.03 -5.96
N GLY A 154 -9.23 14.35 -6.88
CA GLY A 154 -8.21 15.38 -6.67
C GLY A 154 -8.76 16.79 -6.45
N VAL A 155 -9.99 17.05 -6.92
CA VAL A 155 -10.71 18.30 -6.69
C VAL A 155 -11.34 18.41 -5.31
N VAL A 156 -11.34 17.32 -4.52
CA VAL A 156 -11.93 17.29 -3.18
C VAL A 156 -10.97 17.90 -2.17
N GLY A 157 -11.34 19.02 -1.58
CA GLY A 157 -10.52 19.66 -0.55
C GLY A 157 -10.33 18.75 0.66
N GLY A 158 -9.08 18.67 1.17
CA GLY A 158 -8.71 17.81 2.28
C GLY A 158 -8.19 16.43 1.87
N LEU A 159 -8.17 16.12 0.58
CA LEU A 159 -7.51 14.93 0.05
C LEU A 159 -5.99 15.09 0.16
N ASP A 160 -5.34 14.12 0.76
CA ASP A 160 -3.87 13.97 0.74
C ASP A 160 -3.48 12.62 0.13
N LEU A 161 -2.18 12.36 -0.01
CA LEU A 161 -1.69 11.11 -0.59
C LEU A 161 -2.17 9.90 0.21
N LYS A 162 -2.18 9.97 1.53
CA LYS A 162 -2.62 8.85 2.39
C LYS A 162 -4.08 8.51 2.16
N LEU A 163 -4.97 9.51 2.18
CA LEU A 163 -6.40 9.29 1.92
C LEU A 163 -6.63 8.76 0.51
N PHE A 164 -5.93 9.30 -0.49
CA PHE A 164 -6.01 8.83 -1.86
C PHE A 164 -5.62 7.34 -1.97
N GLN A 165 -4.53 6.96 -1.31
CA GLN A 165 -4.08 5.56 -1.32
C GLN A 165 -5.00 4.64 -0.49
N TYR A 166 -5.56 5.10 0.63
CA TYR A 166 -6.60 4.35 1.35
C TYR A 166 -7.79 4.02 0.45
N LEU A 167 -8.29 5.01 -0.28
CA LEU A 167 -9.38 4.81 -1.24
C LEU A 167 -9.01 3.78 -2.31
N ARG A 168 -7.80 3.86 -2.86
CA ARG A 168 -7.35 2.93 -3.89
C ARG A 168 -7.21 1.50 -3.37
N VAL A 169 -6.54 1.31 -2.23
CA VAL A 169 -6.38 -0.02 -1.61
C VAL A 169 -7.74 -0.61 -1.27
N ALA A 170 -8.61 0.16 -0.62
CA ALA A 170 -9.93 -0.30 -0.23
C ALA A 170 -10.86 -0.59 -1.42
N ALA A 171 -10.64 0.07 -2.55
CA ALA A 171 -11.32 -0.21 -3.82
C ALA A 171 -10.70 -1.38 -4.63
N GLY A 172 -9.73 -2.07 -4.08
CA GLY A 172 -9.07 -3.23 -4.71
C GLY A 172 -7.90 -2.89 -5.64
N GLY A 173 -7.37 -1.67 -5.58
CA GLY A 173 -6.18 -1.28 -6.35
C GLY A 173 -4.91 -1.96 -5.83
N ASN A 174 -4.04 -2.38 -6.75
CA ASN A 174 -2.75 -2.99 -6.39
C ASN A 174 -1.71 -1.93 -5.99
N THR A 175 -1.92 -1.33 -4.84
CA THR A 175 -1.09 -0.29 -4.24
C THR A 175 -1.09 -0.43 -2.72
N LEU A 176 -0.42 0.48 -1.99
CA LEU A 176 -0.40 0.49 -0.53
C LEU A 176 -0.48 1.93 0.01
N VAL A 177 -0.66 2.07 1.31
CA VAL A 177 -0.67 3.36 1.99
C VAL A 177 0.72 3.65 2.57
N PRO A 178 1.36 4.79 2.23
CA PRO A 178 2.67 5.16 2.79
C PRO A 178 2.53 5.73 4.20
N THR A 179 2.32 4.85 5.19
CA THR A 179 2.22 5.23 6.59
C THR A 179 3.59 5.49 7.22
N GLU A 180 3.62 6.05 8.42
CA GLU A 180 4.86 6.24 9.18
C GLU A 180 5.51 4.89 9.55
N ASN A 181 4.72 3.84 9.80
CA ASN A 181 5.23 2.51 10.09
C ASN A 181 5.85 1.88 8.83
N VAL A 182 5.20 2.00 7.67
CA VAL A 182 5.77 1.58 6.38
C VAL A 182 7.10 2.30 6.11
N SER A 183 7.15 3.63 6.33
CA SER A 183 8.38 4.41 6.20
C SER A 183 9.48 3.94 7.16
N ARG A 184 9.12 3.64 8.42
CA ARG A 184 10.06 3.14 9.44
C ARG A 184 10.63 1.77 9.07
N ALA A 185 9.81 0.84 8.59
CA ALA A 185 10.25 -0.48 8.13
C ALA A 185 11.19 -0.36 6.93
N LEU A 186 10.87 0.50 5.97
CA LEU A 186 11.74 0.79 4.83
C LEU A 186 13.04 1.46 5.26
N GLY A 187 13.00 2.35 6.26
CA GLY A 187 14.20 2.96 6.86
C GLY A 187 15.15 1.92 7.43
N ALA A 188 14.63 0.90 8.13
CA ALA A 188 15.42 -0.23 8.63
C ALA A 188 16.02 -1.12 7.52
N LEU A 189 15.41 -1.11 6.31
CA LEU A 189 15.95 -1.73 5.11
C LEU A 189 16.88 -0.80 4.31
N GLY A 190 17.16 0.41 4.85
CA GLY A 190 18.08 1.38 4.26
C GLY A 190 17.44 2.31 3.23
N TYR A 191 16.12 2.41 3.13
CA TYR A 191 15.44 3.38 2.29
C TYR A 191 15.12 4.66 3.08
N GLU A 192 15.37 5.80 2.46
CA GLU A 192 15.02 7.11 3.01
C GLU A 192 14.12 7.83 2.00
N GLY A 193 13.32 8.78 2.47
CA GLY A 193 12.51 9.59 1.59
C GLY A 193 11.22 10.10 2.24
N ASP A 194 10.49 10.91 1.48
CA ASP A 194 9.17 11.39 1.84
C ASP A 194 8.08 10.30 1.61
N GLU A 195 6.83 10.66 1.79
CA GLU A 195 5.70 9.72 1.61
C GLU A 195 5.56 9.21 0.16
N TYR A 196 5.99 9.99 -0.85
CA TYR A 196 5.95 9.56 -2.25
C TYR A 196 7.06 8.56 -2.55
N GLU A 197 8.25 8.79 -2.00
CA GLU A 197 9.39 7.87 -2.13
C GLU A 197 9.12 6.59 -1.34
N THR A 198 8.52 6.70 -0.15
CA THR A 198 8.03 5.54 0.63
C THR A 198 7.08 4.68 -0.20
N LEU A 199 6.09 5.28 -0.85
CA LEU A 199 5.16 4.58 -1.74
C LEU A 199 5.90 3.87 -2.88
N ALA A 200 6.78 4.60 -3.58
CA ALA A 200 7.53 4.06 -4.72
C ALA A 200 8.50 2.92 -4.33
N HIS A 201 9.11 3.02 -3.16
CA HIS A 201 10.01 1.99 -2.65
C HIS A 201 9.23 0.74 -2.24
N ALA A 202 8.12 0.88 -1.51
CA ALA A 202 7.30 -0.23 -1.07
C ALA A 202 6.65 -0.98 -2.24
N GLU A 203 6.07 -0.29 -3.22
CA GLU A 203 5.53 -0.94 -4.42
C GLU A 203 6.63 -1.58 -5.27
N GLY A 204 7.79 -0.92 -5.37
CA GLY A 204 8.95 -1.52 -6.02
C GLY A 204 9.42 -2.79 -5.32
N LEU A 205 9.37 -2.83 -3.99
CA LEU A 205 9.71 -4.02 -3.20
C LEU A 205 8.68 -5.15 -3.39
N ALA A 206 7.40 -4.81 -3.50
CA ALA A 206 6.33 -5.77 -3.78
C ALA A 206 6.58 -6.56 -5.06
N LEU A 207 7.07 -5.91 -6.12
CA LEU A 207 7.45 -6.57 -7.37
C LEU A 207 8.60 -7.58 -7.17
N TYR A 208 9.59 -7.28 -6.32
CA TYR A 208 10.72 -8.17 -6.03
C TYR A 208 10.35 -9.33 -5.08
N LEU A 209 9.35 -9.11 -4.25
CA LEU A 209 8.76 -10.16 -3.40
C LEU A 209 7.83 -11.08 -4.19
N ASP A 210 7.36 -10.65 -5.37
CA ASP A 210 6.31 -11.31 -6.16
C ASP A 210 5.00 -11.44 -5.37
N LEU A 211 4.62 -10.34 -4.71
CA LEU A 211 3.42 -10.25 -3.88
C LEU A 211 2.58 -9.03 -4.27
N PRO A 212 1.25 -9.07 -4.04
CA PRO A 212 0.41 -7.89 -4.15
C PRO A 212 0.89 -6.77 -3.22
N ALA A 213 0.91 -5.53 -3.73
CA ALA A 213 1.39 -4.39 -2.97
C ALA A 213 0.61 -4.16 -1.64
N PRO A 214 -0.72 -4.37 -1.55
CA PRO A 214 -1.43 -4.25 -0.29
C PRO A 214 -0.92 -5.22 0.79
N ILE A 215 -0.61 -6.47 0.42
CA ILE A 215 -0.08 -7.47 1.35
C ILE A 215 1.31 -7.06 1.86
N VAL A 216 2.17 -6.57 0.96
CA VAL A 216 3.48 -6.05 1.35
C VAL A 216 3.33 -4.81 2.24
N GLY A 217 2.36 -3.95 1.95
CA GLY A 217 2.02 -2.81 2.80
C GLY A 217 1.68 -3.21 4.23
N GLU A 218 0.83 -4.24 4.41
CA GLU A 218 0.47 -4.78 5.73
C GLU A 218 1.67 -5.41 6.46
N MET A 219 2.54 -6.13 5.73
CA MET A 219 3.77 -6.69 6.31
C MET A 219 4.72 -5.59 6.80
N LEU A 220 4.93 -4.55 5.98
CA LEU A 220 5.77 -3.41 6.36
C LEU A 220 5.15 -2.60 7.50
N GLU A 221 3.83 -2.47 7.53
CA GLU A 221 3.11 -1.82 8.64
C GLU A 221 3.35 -2.53 9.96
N ASP A 222 3.34 -3.88 9.98
CA ASP A 222 3.64 -4.65 11.18
C ASP A 222 5.10 -4.51 11.60
N LEU A 223 6.04 -4.69 10.67
CA LEU A 223 7.47 -4.55 10.94
C LEU A 223 7.79 -3.16 11.51
N GLY A 224 7.22 -2.11 10.94
CA GLY A 224 7.42 -0.76 11.43
C GLY A 224 6.75 -0.47 12.76
N ARG A 225 5.58 -1.05 13.03
CA ARG A 225 4.89 -0.95 14.32
C ARG A 225 5.68 -1.62 15.44
N GLU A 226 6.29 -2.77 15.15
CA GLU A 226 7.19 -3.48 16.06
C GLU A 226 8.54 -2.76 16.24
N GLY A 227 8.89 -1.81 15.37
CA GLY A 227 10.21 -1.19 15.34
C GLY A 227 11.30 -2.19 14.95
N PHE A 228 10.97 -3.14 14.09
CA PHE A 228 11.86 -4.23 13.71
C PHE A 228 13.08 -3.74 12.92
N THR A 229 14.28 -4.12 13.37
CA THR A 229 15.57 -3.74 12.76
C THR A 229 16.51 -4.92 12.54
N ASP A 230 16.18 -6.10 13.09
CA ASP A 230 17.06 -7.29 13.07
C ASP A 230 16.89 -8.10 11.77
N PHE A 231 17.04 -7.43 10.63
CA PHE A 231 16.99 -8.11 9.34
C PHE A 231 18.25 -8.97 9.11
N PRO A 232 18.10 -10.20 8.56
CA PRO A 232 19.25 -11.02 8.21
C PRO A 232 20.12 -10.34 7.12
N GLU A 233 21.42 -10.58 7.18
CA GLU A 233 22.31 -10.12 6.13
C GLU A 233 22.46 -11.18 5.04
N PRO A 234 22.43 -10.79 3.75
CA PRO A 234 22.67 -11.72 2.67
C PRO A 234 24.09 -12.30 2.76
N PRO A 235 24.29 -13.57 2.36
CA PRO A 235 25.62 -14.17 2.34
C PRO A 235 26.53 -13.31 1.46
N SER A 236 27.74 -13.02 1.94
CA SER A 236 28.78 -12.37 1.15
C SER A 236 29.07 -13.24 -0.08
N GLU A 237 29.14 -12.63 -1.27
CA GLU A 237 29.53 -13.37 -2.46
C GLU A 237 30.91 -14.06 -2.20
N PRO A 238 31.04 -15.37 -2.47
CA PRO A 238 32.33 -16.03 -2.36
C PRO A 238 33.22 -15.59 -3.52
N GLY A 239 34.10 -14.61 -3.30
CA GLY A 239 35.10 -14.36 -4.32
C GLY A 239 35.62 -12.96 -4.52
N GLU A 240 36.28 -12.38 -3.51
CA GLU A 240 37.37 -11.40 -3.79
C GLU A 240 38.55 -11.53 -2.86
N ASN A 241 38.59 -12.52 -1.99
CA ASN A 241 39.76 -12.80 -1.13
C ASN A 241 40.36 -14.19 -1.41
N GLY A 242 40.80 -14.43 -2.62
CA GLY A 242 41.46 -15.66 -3.03
C GLY A 242 42.71 -15.42 -3.87
N GLY A 243 43.36 -14.31 -3.63
CA GLY A 243 44.70 -14.05 -4.15
C GLY A 243 45.82 -14.53 -3.20
N GLU A 244 45.73 -15.74 -2.66
CA GLU A 244 46.92 -16.39 -2.09
C GLU A 244 47.83 -16.82 -3.25
N GLY A 245 48.92 -16.07 -3.41
CA GLY A 245 49.97 -16.36 -4.35
C GLY A 245 50.53 -17.76 -4.13
N VAL A 246 50.27 -18.66 -5.06
CA VAL A 246 51.01 -19.89 -5.20
C VAL A 246 52.44 -19.49 -5.62
N ALA A 247 53.36 -19.50 -4.67
CA ALA A 247 54.77 -19.41 -4.94
C ALA A 247 55.15 -20.64 -5.78
N VAL A 248 55.43 -20.41 -7.07
CA VAL A 248 56.04 -21.41 -7.92
C VAL A 248 57.50 -21.50 -7.50
N GLU A 249 57.85 -22.52 -6.71
CA GLU A 249 59.23 -22.93 -6.51
C GLU A 249 59.81 -23.33 -7.86
N GLY A 250 60.72 -22.51 -8.36
CA GLY A 250 61.50 -22.79 -9.55
C GLY A 250 62.54 -23.90 -9.28
N ASP A 251 62.26 -25.06 -9.84
CA ASP A 251 63.18 -26.17 -9.90
C ASP A 251 64.26 -25.85 -10.97
N SER A 252 65.44 -25.47 -10.50
CA SER A 252 66.61 -25.25 -11.33
C SER A 252 67.20 -26.61 -11.73
N VAL A 253 66.98 -27.02 -12.95
CA VAL A 253 67.71 -28.17 -13.57
C VAL A 253 68.99 -27.66 -14.20
N GLU A 254 70.08 -27.97 -13.55
CA GLU A 254 71.49 -27.86 -14.11
C GLU A 254 71.58 -28.80 -15.30
N GLY A 255 71.86 -28.24 -16.45
CA GLY A 255 72.22 -29.00 -17.65
C GLY A 255 73.76 -29.31 -17.66
N GLU A 256 74.09 -30.54 -17.60
CA GLU A 256 75.42 -31.03 -17.94
C GLU A 256 75.64 -31.06 -19.44
N GLU A 257 76.63 -30.33 -19.86
CA GLU A 257 77.29 -30.37 -21.17
C GLU A 257 78.19 -31.56 -21.25
N LYS A 258 78.09 -32.44 -22.24
CA LYS A 258 79.19 -33.27 -22.73
C LYS A 258 79.10 -33.67 -24.19
N ALA A 259 80.11 -33.26 -24.89
CA ALA A 259 80.82 -33.81 -26.13
C ALA A 259 79.97 -33.80 -27.44
#